data_60cc0d9ed022021e96d13836ac2aa8f8
#
_entry.id   60cc0d9ed022021e96d13836ac2aa8f8
#
_cell.length_a   1.000
_cell.length_b   1.000
_cell.length_c   1.000
_cell.angle_alpha   90.00
_cell.angle_beta   90.00
_cell.angle_gamma   90.00
#
_symmetry.space_group_name_H-M   'P 1'
#
loop_
_entity.id
_entity.type
_entity.pdbx_description
1 polymer ?
#
loop_
_entity_poly.entity_id
_entity_poly.type
_entity_poly.pdbx_seq_one_letter_code
_entity_poly.pdbx_strand_id
1 'polypeptide(L)'
;SLVGSEMCIRDRTKNLYEKAISLAGLTGNERVMDAYCGIGTIGLIASREAREVISVELNPDAVRDAVTNAKRNQIKNVSFYQNDAGAFMVSMAEKGEKADVVFMDPPRAGSDEAFLSSVVTLSPKKVVYVSCNPETLARDLRYLTKHGYKAEEAWGYDMFAWSEHVETVCLLTQKKA
;
A
#
# COMPACT_ATOMS: atom_id res chain seq x y z
N SER A 1 -28.38 -14.92 4.98
CA SER A 1 -27.77 -15.21 6.27
C SER A 1 -26.50 -14.39 6.42
N LEU A 2 -26.32 -13.70 7.53
CA LEU A 2 -25.16 -12.83 7.83
C LEU A 2 -23.80 -13.55 7.66
N VAL A 3 -23.72 -14.82 7.96
CA VAL A 3 -22.52 -15.67 7.83
C VAL A 3 -22.02 -15.77 6.39
N GLY A 4 -22.90 -15.82 5.39
CA GLY A 4 -22.52 -15.88 3.97
C GLY A 4 -21.96 -14.55 3.45
N SER A 5 -22.43 -13.41 3.95
CA SER A 5 -21.93 -12.09 3.55
C SER A 5 -20.56 -11.78 4.13
N GLU A 6 -20.29 -12.14 5.36
CA GLU A 6 -18.97 -11.95 5.99
C GLU A 6 -17.89 -12.81 5.31
N MET A 7 -18.20 -14.05 4.96
CA MET A 7 -17.27 -14.93 4.25
C MET A 7 -16.96 -14.40 2.85
N CYS A 8 -17.98 -13.90 2.14
CA CYS A 8 -17.82 -13.30 0.81
C CYS A 8 -16.92 -12.03 0.86
N ILE A 9 -17.08 -11.19 1.88
CA ILE A 9 -16.23 -9.98 2.07
C ILE A 9 -14.78 -10.39 2.35
N ARG A 10 -14.54 -11.36 3.23
CA ARG A 10 -13.19 -11.86 3.54
C ARG A 10 -12.48 -12.41 2.30
N ASP A 11 -13.17 -13.19 1.48
CA ASP A 11 -12.60 -13.74 0.25
C ASP A 11 -12.27 -12.65 -0.75
N ARG A 12 -13.13 -11.65 -0.92
CA ARG A 12 -12.88 -10.50 -1.81
C ARG A 12 -11.72 -9.63 -1.33
N THR A 13 -11.64 -9.35 -0.03
CA THR A 13 -10.52 -8.62 0.56
C THR A 13 -9.20 -9.38 0.36
N LYS A 14 -9.21 -10.69 0.54
CA LYS A 14 -8.05 -11.54 0.26
C LYS A 14 -7.62 -11.42 -1.20
N ASN A 15 -8.55 -11.55 -2.14
CA ASN A 15 -8.27 -11.44 -3.58
C ASN A 15 -7.71 -10.06 -3.94
N LEU A 16 -8.21 -8.98 -3.32
CA LEU A 16 -7.72 -7.62 -3.50
C LEU A 16 -6.23 -7.50 -3.09
N TYR A 17 -5.88 -7.97 -1.90
CA TYR A 17 -4.50 -7.90 -1.41
C TYR A 17 -3.57 -8.87 -2.15
N GLU A 18 -4.01 -10.07 -2.49
CA GLU A 18 -3.24 -11.00 -3.34
C GLU A 18 -2.94 -10.37 -4.70
N LYS A 19 -3.90 -9.64 -5.29
CA LYS A 19 -3.66 -8.90 -6.52
C LYS A 19 -2.66 -7.77 -6.34
N ALA A 20 -2.74 -7.01 -5.26
CA ALA A 20 -1.79 -5.95 -4.96
C ALA A 20 -0.35 -6.50 -4.86
N ILE A 21 -0.16 -7.61 -4.16
CA ILE A 21 1.15 -8.29 -4.05
C ILE A 21 1.62 -8.81 -5.41
N SER A 22 0.73 -9.45 -6.16
CA SER A 22 1.05 -9.95 -7.52
C SER A 22 1.52 -8.83 -8.45
N LEU A 23 0.88 -7.66 -8.43
CA LEU A 23 1.27 -6.50 -9.23
C LEU A 23 2.64 -5.92 -8.82
N ALA A 24 2.98 -5.99 -7.53
CA ALA A 24 4.30 -5.59 -7.06
C ALA A 24 5.41 -6.45 -7.68
N GLY A 25 5.14 -7.75 -7.95
CA GLY A 25 6.08 -8.67 -8.57
C GLY A 25 7.37 -8.79 -7.77
N LEU A 26 7.22 -9.11 -6.49
CA LEU A 26 8.33 -9.26 -5.55
C LEU A 26 9.13 -10.53 -5.87
N THR A 27 10.44 -10.50 -5.66
CA THR A 27 11.38 -11.58 -5.99
C THR A 27 12.22 -12.05 -4.80
N GLY A 28 11.97 -11.48 -3.61
CA GLY A 28 12.75 -11.75 -2.40
C GLY A 28 13.91 -10.77 -2.18
N ASN A 29 14.14 -9.84 -3.09
CA ASN A 29 15.26 -8.89 -3.01
C ASN A 29 14.80 -7.46 -2.68
N GLU A 30 13.52 -7.18 -2.78
CA GLU A 30 12.98 -5.83 -2.66
C GLU A 30 12.90 -5.37 -1.21
N ARG A 31 13.21 -4.09 -1.00
CA ARG A 31 12.85 -3.32 0.17
C ARG A 31 11.49 -2.67 -0.11
N VAL A 32 10.50 -3.08 0.65
CA VAL A 32 9.10 -2.66 0.49
C VAL A 32 8.75 -1.67 1.58
N MET A 33 7.97 -0.64 1.23
CA MET A 33 7.32 0.23 2.19
C MET A 33 5.81 0.06 2.10
N ASP A 34 5.16 -0.14 3.25
CA ASP A 34 3.71 -0.16 3.43
C ASP A 34 3.30 1.13 4.15
N ALA A 35 2.87 2.11 3.36
CA ALA A 35 2.40 3.40 3.84
C ALA A 35 0.90 3.30 4.16
N TYR A 36 0.46 3.86 5.27
CA TYR A 36 -0.88 3.67 5.84
C TYR A 36 -1.14 2.20 6.23
N CYS A 37 -0.18 1.56 6.90
CA CYS A 37 -0.22 0.11 7.07
C CYS A 37 -1.36 -0.40 7.97
N GLY A 38 -2.01 0.46 8.75
CA GLY A 38 -3.05 0.06 9.68
C GLY A 38 -2.55 -1.05 10.61
N ILE A 39 -3.28 -2.17 10.66
CA ILE A 39 -2.90 -3.36 11.43
C ILE A 39 -1.86 -4.26 10.73
N GLY A 40 -1.26 -3.77 9.63
CA GLY A 40 -0.14 -4.39 8.94
C GLY A 40 -0.52 -5.43 7.88
N THR A 41 -1.74 -5.48 7.41
CA THR A 41 -2.21 -6.58 6.53
C THR A 41 -1.39 -6.71 5.25
N ILE A 42 -1.22 -5.63 4.48
CA ILE A 42 -0.47 -5.66 3.21
C ILE A 42 0.99 -5.97 3.46
N GLY A 43 1.64 -5.26 4.39
CA GLY A 43 3.05 -5.47 4.71
C GLY A 43 3.36 -6.88 5.20
N LEU A 44 2.49 -7.48 6.02
CA LEU A 44 2.66 -8.85 6.50
C LEU A 44 2.51 -9.89 5.38
N ILE A 45 1.62 -9.67 4.41
CA ILE A 45 1.52 -10.54 3.23
C ILE A 45 2.74 -10.37 2.34
N ALA A 46 3.13 -9.12 2.04
CA ALA A 46 4.30 -8.78 1.22
C ALA A 46 5.61 -9.34 1.80
N SER A 47 5.72 -9.45 3.12
CA SER A 47 6.93 -9.94 3.80
C SER A 47 7.35 -11.35 3.40
N ARG A 48 6.41 -12.15 2.89
CA ARG A 48 6.67 -13.53 2.44
C ARG A 48 7.50 -13.58 1.16
N GLU A 49 7.46 -12.49 0.37
CA GLU A 49 8.09 -12.39 -0.95
C GLU A 49 9.07 -11.20 -1.03
N ALA A 50 9.21 -10.42 0.05
CA ALA A 50 10.13 -9.29 0.14
C ALA A 50 11.37 -9.62 0.98
N ARG A 51 12.49 -8.95 0.71
CA ARG A 51 13.66 -9.00 1.59
C ARG A 51 13.36 -8.40 2.96
N GLU A 52 12.77 -7.23 2.97
CA GLU A 52 12.35 -6.52 4.17
C GLU A 52 11.16 -5.61 3.87
N VAL A 53 10.35 -5.37 4.89
CA VAL A 53 9.19 -4.46 4.81
C VAL A 53 9.31 -3.41 5.90
N ILE A 54 9.07 -2.16 5.52
CA ILE A 54 8.93 -1.01 6.43
C ILE A 54 7.47 -0.61 6.40
N SER A 55 6.79 -0.76 7.52
CA SER A 55 5.38 -0.41 7.68
C SER A 55 5.24 0.83 8.54
N VAL A 56 4.52 1.83 8.05
CA VAL A 56 4.36 3.13 8.72
C VAL A 56 2.87 3.41 8.92
N GLU A 57 2.53 3.80 10.15
CA GLU A 57 1.16 4.11 10.56
C GLU A 57 1.18 5.22 11.61
N LEU A 58 0.25 6.14 11.50
CA LEU A 58 0.13 7.26 12.45
C LEU A 58 -0.52 6.85 13.77
N ASN A 59 -1.50 5.93 13.71
CA ASN A 59 -2.26 5.49 14.87
C ASN A 59 -1.46 4.47 15.72
N PRO A 60 -1.12 4.82 16.98
CA PRO A 60 -0.32 3.95 17.85
C PRO A 60 -1.01 2.62 18.19
N ASP A 61 -2.33 2.59 18.24
CA ASP A 61 -3.08 1.36 18.54
C ASP A 61 -3.00 0.39 17.37
N ALA A 62 -3.13 0.88 16.14
CA ALA A 62 -2.96 0.08 14.94
C ALA A 62 -1.53 -0.46 14.83
N VAL A 63 -0.52 0.32 15.15
CA VAL A 63 0.88 -0.15 15.19
C VAL A 63 1.07 -1.28 16.20
N ARG A 64 0.47 -1.19 17.42
CA ARG A 64 0.53 -2.27 18.41
C ARG A 64 -0.12 -3.55 17.90
N ASP A 65 -1.25 -3.43 17.23
CA ASP A 65 -1.94 -4.57 16.64
C ASP A 65 -1.13 -5.18 15.50
N ALA A 66 -0.51 -4.36 14.65
CA ALA A 66 0.36 -4.81 13.57
C ALA A 66 1.57 -5.61 14.11
N VAL A 67 2.23 -5.10 15.15
CA VAL A 67 3.34 -5.81 15.83
C VAL A 67 2.86 -7.15 16.42
N THR A 68 1.67 -7.16 17.01
CA THR A 68 1.08 -8.39 17.58
C THR A 68 0.78 -9.40 16.48
N ASN A 69 0.23 -8.95 15.35
CA ASN A 69 -0.05 -9.78 14.18
C ASN A 69 1.25 -10.36 13.58
N ALA A 70 2.31 -9.58 13.47
CA ALA A 70 3.61 -10.05 13.02
C ALA A 70 4.17 -11.17 13.93
N LYS A 71 4.11 -10.97 15.24
CA LYS A 71 4.55 -11.97 16.23
C LYS A 71 3.74 -13.26 16.14
N ARG A 72 2.40 -13.17 16.06
CA ARG A 72 1.50 -14.34 15.92
C ARG A 72 1.80 -15.15 14.65
N ASN A 73 2.18 -14.48 13.57
CA ASN A 73 2.52 -15.11 12.30
C ASN A 73 4.02 -15.44 12.16
N GLN A 74 4.83 -15.24 13.21
CA GLN A 74 6.28 -15.50 13.23
C GLN A 74 7.05 -14.76 12.14
N ILE A 75 6.56 -13.59 11.72
CA ILE A 75 7.18 -12.74 10.69
C ILE A 75 8.25 -11.88 11.37
N LYS A 76 9.47 -11.87 10.81
CA LYS A 76 10.65 -11.23 11.40
C LYS A 76 11.25 -10.12 10.52
N ASN A 77 10.91 -10.06 9.27
CA ASN A 77 11.44 -9.11 8.28
C ASN A 77 10.54 -7.89 8.04
N VAL A 78 9.68 -7.57 8.99
CA VAL A 78 8.83 -6.36 8.98
C VAL A 78 9.19 -5.49 10.18
N SER A 79 9.44 -4.21 9.92
CA SER A 79 9.64 -3.18 10.95
C SER A 79 8.48 -2.21 10.93
N PHE A 80 7.92 -1.90 12.10
CA PHE A 80 6.78 -0.99 12.24
C PHE A 80 7.22 0.33 12.87
N TYR A 81 6.75 1.44 12.30
CA TYR A 81 7.03 2.78 12.77
C TYR A 81 5.74 3.56 12.97
N GLN A 82 5.57 4.12 14.17
CA GLN A 82 4.53 5.10 14.42
C GLN A 82 5.02 6.46 13.93
N ASN A 83 4.56 6.88 12.76
CA ASN A 83 4.95 8.16 12.17
C ASN A 83 3.92 8.57 11.09
N ASP A 84 4.00 9.82 10.66
CA ASP A 84 3.43 10.25 9.39
C ASP A 84 4.21 9.62 8.23
N ALA A 85 3.51 8.94 7.32
CA ALA A 85 4.16 8.19 6.25
C ALA A 85 4.88 9.09 5.24
N GLY A 86 4.36 10.30 4.98
CA GLY A 86 4.99 11.27 4.09
C GLY A 86 6.30 11.81 4.69
N ALA A 87 6.27 12.26 5.94
CA ALA A 87 7.46 12.72 6.65
C ALA A 87 8.52 11.61 6.78
N PHE A 88 8.08 10.38 6.99
CA PHE A 88 8.98 9.22 7.05
C PHE A 88 9.69 8.97 5.71
N MET A 89 8.97 9.03 4.58
CA MET A 89 9.56 8.88 3.24
C MET A 89 10.58 9.99 2.93
N VAL A 90 10.27 11.24 3.27
CA VAL A 90 11.22 12.35 3.10
C VAL A 90 12.48 12.11 3.92
N SER A 91 12.35 11.73 5.19
CA SER A 91 13.50 11.41 6.05
C SER A 91 14.34 10.25 5.50
N MET A 92 13.71 9.21 4.93
CA MET A 92 14.43 8.13 4.26
C MET A 92 15.24 8.65 3.06
N ALA A 93 14.64 9.47 2.21
CA ALA A 93 15.29 10.03 1.04
C ALA A 93 16.48 10.94 1.43
N GLU A 94 16.33 11.78 2.45
CA GLU A 94 17.41 12.64 2.99
C GLU A 94 18.60 11.83 3.50
N LYS A 95 18.35 10.65 4.06
CA LYS A 95 19.39 9.71 4.51
C LYS A 95 19.98 8.85 3.37
N GLY A 96 19.53 9.05 2.15
CA GLY A 96 19.93 8.23 1.00
C GLY A 96 19.36 6.80 1.02
N GLU A 97 18.38 6.54 1.91
CA GLU A 97 17.66 5.28 1.96
C GLU A 97 16.64 5.21 0.81
N LYS A 98 16.34 3.99 0.36
CA LYS A 98 15.43 3.76 -0.75
C LYS A 98 14.43 2.66 -0.41
N ALA A 99 13.29 2.69 -1.08
CA ALA A 99 12.37 1.58 -1.19
C ALA A 99 12.21 1.23 -2.68
N ASP A 100 12.14 -0.08 -2.99
CA ASP A 100 11.92 -0.54 -4.37
C ASP A 100 10.44 -0.46 -4.73
N VAL A 101 9.57 -0.78 -3.78
CA VAL A 101 8.12 -0.79 -3.92
C VAL A 101 7.48 -0.06 -2.75
N VAL A 102 6.51 0.80 -3.04
CA VAL A 102 5.63 1.42 -2.04
C VAL A 102 4.21 0.93 -2.25
N PHE A 103 3.62 0.31 -1.23
CA PHE A 103 2.18 0.13 -1.13
C PHE A 103 1.56 1.32 -0.43
N MET A 104 0.44 1.80 -0.94
CA MET A 104 -0.34 2.85 -0.31
C MET A 104 -1.83 2.51 -0.36
N ASP A 105 -2.46 2.54 0.82
CA ASP A 105 -3.89 2.31 1.01
C ASP A 105 -4.47 3.48 1.84
N PRO A 106 -4.56 4.68 1.23
CA PRO A 106 -4.98 5.87 1.95
C PRO A 106 -6.47 5.83 2.29
N PRO A 107 -6.93 6.68 3.22
CA PRO A 107 -8.34 6.83 3.53
C PRO A 107 -9.15 7.30 2.31
N ARG A 108 -10.48 7.25 2.41
CA ARG A 108 -11.42 7.57 1.31
C ARG A 108 -11.20 8.95 0.65
N ALA A 109 -10.63 9.90 1.38
CA ALA A 109 -10.25 11.20 0.85
C ALA A 109 -9.06 11.17 -0.13
N GLY A 110 -8.40 10.03 -0.28
CA GLY A 110 -7.17 9.88 -1.01
C GLY A 110 -5.97 10.44 -0.25
N SER A 111 -4.87 10.60 -0.95
CA SER A 111 -3.65 11.20 -0.40
C SER A 111 -3.64 12.71 -0.67
N ASP A 112 -3.00 13.46 0.20
CA ASP A 112 -2.73 14.87 -0.06
C ASP A 112 -1.48 15.05 -0.94
N GLU A 113 -1.30 16.28 -1.44
CA GLU A 113 -0.18 16.59 -2.34
C GLU A 113 1.17 16.46 -1.64
N ALA A 114 1.25 16.74 -0.34
CA ALA A 114 2.47 16.60 0.44
C ALA A 114 2.93 15.14 0.50
N PHE A 115 1.99 14.22 0.75
CA PHE A 115 2.26 12.78 0.74
C PHE A 115 2.68 12.31 -0.66
N LEU A 116 1.94 12.69 -1.72
CA LEU A 116 2.27 12.30 -3.10
C LEU A 116 3.65 12.83 -3.52
N SER A 117 4.00 14.06 -3.09
CA SER A 117 5.33 14.64 -3.30
C SER A 117 6.42 13.83 -2.58
N SER A 118 6.14 13.32 -1.38
CA SER A 118 7.09 12.47 -0.66
C SER A 118 7.34 11.13 -1.35
N VAL A 119 6.32 10.54 -1.98
CA VAL A 119 6.46 9.34 -2.84
C VAL A 119 7.40 9.63 -4.01
N VAL A 120 7.19 10.77 -4.68
CA VAL A 120 8.07 11.21 -5.80
C VAL A 120 9.51 11.43 -5.32
N THR A 121 9.69 12.03 -4.15
CA THR A 121 11.02 12.27 -3.54
C THR A 121 11.74 10.98 -3.20
N LEU A 122 11.06 10.00 -2.58
CA LEU A 122 11.62 8.68 -2.29
C LEU A 122 11.93 7.90 -3.58
N SER A 123 11.17 8.17 -4.63
CA SER A 123 11.37 7.66 -6.00
C SER A 123 11.42 6.12 -6.09
N PRO A 124 10.43 5.38 -5.54
CA PRO A 124 10.39 3.93 -5.68
C PRO A 124 10.18 3.52 -7.14
N LYS A 125 10.71 2.34 -7.53
CA LYS A 125 10.52 1.78 -8.88
C LYS A 125 9.06 1.50 -9.20
N LYS A 126 8.30 1.08 -8.18
CA LYS A 126 6.87 0.74 -8.28
C LYS A 126 6.08 1.34 -7.13
N VAL A 127 4.87 1.75 -7.45
CA VAL A 127 3.85 2.12 -6.47
C VAL A 127 2.62 1.26 -6.72
N VAL A 128 2.13 0.58 -5.70
CA VAL A 128 0.87 -0.16 -5.73
C VAL A 128 -0.13 0.61 -4.87
N TYR A 129 -1.12 1.18 -5.53
CA TYR A 129 -2.15 2.00 -4.91
C TYR A 129 -3.43 1.19 -4.74
N VAL A 130 -3.88 0.99 -3.51
CA VAL A 130 -5.20 0.43 -3.18
C VAL A 130 -6.13 1.60 -2.84
N SER A 131 -7.32 1.64 -3.40
CA SER A 131 -8.26 2.76 -3.20
C SER A 131 -9.70 2.28 -3.10
N CYS A 132 -10.42 2.82 -2.14
CA CYS A 132 -11.87 2.65 -2.00
C CYS A 132 -12.69 3.76 -2.69
N ASN A 133 -12.05 4.70 -3.37
CA ASN A 133 -12.71 5.82 -4.05
C ASN A 133 -12.05 6.12 -5.40
N PRO A 134 -12.72 5.80 -6.53
CA PRO A 134 -12.16 5.99 -7.86
C PRO A 134 -11.91 7.46 -8.23
N GLU A 135 -12.65 8.41 -7.67
CA GLU A 135 -12.47 9.85 -7.97
C GLU A 135 -11.16 10.38 -7.38
N THR A 136 -10.92 10.06 -6.10
CA THR A 136 -9.67 10.46 -5.42
C THR A 136 -8.48 9.71 -5.99
N LEU A 137 -8.65 8.44 -6.35
CA LEU A 137 -7.63 7.68 -7.08
C LEU A 137 -7.25 8.38 -8.39
N ALA A 138 -8.22 8.76 -9.22
CA ALA A 138 -7.95 9.43 -10.49
C ALA A 138 -7.20 10.76 -10.31
N ARG A 139 -7.51 11.52 -9.25
CA ARG A 139 -6.80 12.75 -8.87
C ARG A 139 -5.34 12.45 -8.53
N ASP A 140 -5.11 11.48 -7.66
CA ASP A 140 -3.78 11.14 -7.16
C ASP A 140 -2.91 10.50 -8.26
N LEU A 141 -3.49 9.64 -9.10
CA LEU A 141 -2.82 9.11 -10.28
C LEU A 141 -2.40 10.20 -11.26
N ARG A 142 -3.22 11.24 -11.44
CA ARG A 142 -2.88 12.39 -12.28
C ARG A 142 -1.65 13.12 -11.75
N TYR A 143 -1.52 13.27 -10.44
CA TYR A 143 -0.34 13.85 -9.81
C TYR A 143 0.90 12.99 -10.08
N LEU A 144 0.86 11.72 -9.73
CA LEU A 144 2.00 10.80 -9.88
C LEU A 144 2.45 10.66 -11.35
N THR A 145 1.49 10.60 -12.28
CA THR A 145 1.82 10.48 -13.71
C THR A 145 2.45 11.73 -14.30
N LYS A 146 2.16 12.91 -13.76
CA LYS A 146 2.85 14.16 -14.10
C LYS A 146 4.27 14.24 -13.52
N HIS A 147 4.54 13.49 -12.43
CA HIS A 147 5.79 13.51 -11.70
C HIS A 147 6.64 12.24 -11.89
N GLY A 148 6.62 11.67 -13.08
CA GLY A 148 7.58 10.64 -13.47
C GLY A 148 7.10 9.20 -13.35
N TYR A 149 5.82 8.96 -13.03
CA TYR A 149 5.24 7.63 -13.01
C TYR A 149 4.33 7.37 -14.21
N LYS A 150 4.12 6.10 -14.52
CA LYS A 150 3.18 5.61 -15.51
C LYS A 150 2.23 4.62 -14.84
N ALA A 151 0.92 4.83 -15.00
CA ALA A 151 -0.06 3.84 -14.61
C ALA A 151 -0.05 2.70 -15.64
N GLU A 152 0.21 1.48 -15.17
CA GLU A 152 0.34 0.30 -16.04
C GLU A 152 -0.96 -0.49 -16.07
N GLU A 153 -1.52 -0.79 -14.90
CA GLU A 153 -2.71 -1.62 -14.75
C GLU A 153 -3.59 -1.09 -13.62
N ALA A 154 -4.90 -1.23 -13.78
CA ALA A 154 -5.88 -0.99 -12.74
C ALA A 154 -6.93 -2.11 -12.73
N TRP A 155 -7.25 -2.62 -11.53
CA TRP A 155 -8.20 -3.71 -11.31
C TRP A 155 -9.26 -3.27 -10.31
N GLY A 156 -10.51 -3.29 -10.73
CA GLY A 156 -11.67 -2.99 -9.88
C GLY A 156 -12.25 -4.24 -9.23
N TYR A 157 -12.61 -4.13 -7.95
CA TYR A 157 -13.25 -5.18 -7.16
C TYR A 157 -14.56 -4.65 -6.58
N ASP A 158 -15.67 -5.27 -6.94
CA ASP A 158 -16.96 -5.03 -6.30
C ASP A 158 -16.98 -5.73 -4.93
N MET A 159 -16.66 -4.99 -3.89
CA MET A 159 -16.59 -5.52 -2.51
C MET A 159 -17.96 -5.69 -1.87
N PHE A 160 -18.91 -4.87 -2.28
CA PHE A 160 -20.26 -4.83 -1.70
C PHE A 160 -21.29 -4.89 -2.82
N ALA A 161 -21.79 -6.08 -3.12
CA ALA A 161 -22.88 -6.25 -4.08
C ALA A 161 -24.03 -5.26 -3.75
N TRP A 162 -24.53 -4.57 -4.77
CA TRP A 162 -25.58 -3.55 -4.67
C TRP A 162 -25.15 -2.19 -4.06
N SER A 163 -23.87 -1.90 -3.95
CA SER A 163 -23.34 -0.57 -3.59
C SER A 163 -22.54 0.03 -4.75
N GLU A 164 -22.36 1.35 -4.74
CA GLU A 164 -21.49 2.06 -5.70
C GLU A 164 -20.00 2.00 -5.29
N HIS A 165 -19.65 1.18 -4.28
CA HIS A 165 -18.30 1.10 -3.74
C HIS A 165 -17.47 0.07 -4.49
N VAL A 166 -16.50 0.56 -5.24
CA VAL A 166 -15.50 -0.25 -5.94
C VAL A 166 -14.15 -0.04 -5.28
N GLU A 167 -13.53 -1.12 -4.82
CA GLU A 167 -12.12 -1.11 -4.45
C GLU A 167 -11.27 -1.27 -5.70
N THR A 168 -10.21 -0.50 -5.82
CA THR A 168 -9.34 -0.53 -7.01
C THR A 168 -7.89 -0.73 -6.59
N VAL A 169 -7.18 -1.62 -7.27
CA VAL A 169 -5.73 -1.74 -7.16
C VAL A 169 -5.10 -1.23 -8.45
N CYS A 170 -4.17 -0.31 -8.32
CA CYS A 170 -3.46 0.25 -9.47
C CYS A 170 -1.94 0.09 -9.30
N LEU A 171 -1.28 -0.39 -10.36
CA LEU A 171 0.18 -0.43 -10.44
C LEU A 171 0.68 0.79 -11.21
N LEU A 172 1.61 1.51 -10.59
CA LEU A 172 2.41 2.53 -11.26
C LEU A 172 3.88 2.11 -11.28
N THR A 173 4.55 2.40 -12.38
CA THR A 173 5.99 2.22 -12.52
C THR A 173 6.67 3.55 -12.81
N GLN A 174 7.89 3.69 -12.35
CA GLN A 174 8.70 4.85 -12.68
C GLN A 174 8.99 4.85 -14.20
N LYS A 175 8.79 5.99 -14.86
CA LYS A 175 9.17 6.15 -16.27
C LYS A 175 10.68 6.01 -16.39
N LYS A 176 11.14 5.20 -17.33
CA LYS A 176 12.56 5.17 -17.66
C LYS A 176 12.94 6.55 -18.25
N ALA A 177 14.03 7.11 -17.73
CA ALA A 177 14.65 8.29 -18.28
C ALA A 177 15.13 8.03 -19.72
#